data_00f5368fdc7f39e989787ba72d26778b
#
_entry.id   00f5368fdc7f39e989787ba72d26778b
#
_cell.length_a   1.000
_cell.length_b   1.000
_cell.length_c   1.000
_cell.angle_alpha   90.00
_cell.angle_beta   90.00
_cell.angle_gamma   90.00
#
_symmetry.space_group_name_H-M   'P 1'
#
loop_
_entity.id
_entity.type
_entity.pdbx_description
1 polymer ?
#
loop_
_entity_poly.entity_id
_entity_poly.type
_entity_poly.pdbx_seq_one_letter_code
_entity_poly.pdbx_strand_id
1 'polypeptide(L)'
;SWLLAAGSEKPDPSKLLASPHVTHTQSDPGEVLLDTASERHQLTPAVKGVGDDRPYVNEPPRDFAHEAVRTAFQTAIETTTVPHQPVDATNDDTENALATAHKAFPSWRDEDPRARARVLTQAAAIMRARRDELTAVIVHENGKGWRDADAETCEAIDFCEFYAREAIQLFEEQRLGEYVGEHNALIHEG
;
A
#
# COMPACT_ATOMS: atom_id res chain seq x y z
N SER A 1 -12.40 20.77 13.64
CA SER A 1 -11.55 21.59 12.79
C SER A 1 -10.11 21.50 13.31
N TRP A 2 -9.20 21.12 12.47
CA TRP A 2 -7.77 20.94 12.75
C TRP A 2 -7.06 22.22 13.25
N LEU A 3 -7.62 23.39 13.00
CA LEU A 3 -7.14 24.68 13.48
C LEU A 3 -7.23 24.84 15.03
N LEU A 4 -8.01 24.01 15.71
CA LEU A 4 -8.19 24.08 17.17
C LEU A 4 -7.29 23.07 17.91
N ALA A 5 -6.62 22.17 17.22
CA ALA A 5 -5.73 21.18 17.83
C ALA A 5 -4.28 21.68 17.96
N ALA A 6 -3.90 22.77 17.28
CA ALA A 6 -2.58 23.36 17.36
C ALA A 6 -2.56 24.44 18.46
N GLY A 7 -2.33 24.02 19.71
CA GLY A 7 -1.91 24.83 20.85
C GLY A 7 -2.47 26.26 21.00
N SER A 8 -2.50 26.75 22.18
CA SER A 8 -3.18 27.98 22.65
C SER A 8 -2.72 29.33 22.07
N GLU A 9 -1.89 29.39 21.08
CA GLU A 9 -1.54 30.62 20.37
C GLU A 9 -2.48 30.83 19.17
N LYS A 10 -3.12 32.00 19.15
CA LYS A 10 -3.88 32.42 17.97
C LYS A 10 -2.93 32.48 16.77
N PRO A 11 -3.21 31.75 15.69
CA PRO A 11 -2.36 31.80 14.51
C PRO A 11 -2.28 33.24 13.96
N ASP A 12 -1.09 33.70 13.66
CA ASP A 12 -0.86 35.01 13.04
C ASP A 12 -1.55 35.06 11.67
N PRO A 13 -2.53 35.97 11.47
CA PRO A 13 -3.26 36.04 10.21
C PRO A 13 -2.36 36.30 8.99
N SER A 14 -1.22 36.99 9.19
CA SER A 14 -0.26 37.25 8.11
C SER A 14 0.41 35.97 7.60
N LYS A 15 0.63 35.00 8.46
CA LYS A 15 1.14 33.66 8.09
C LYS A 15 0.09 32.79 7.41
N LEU A 16 -1.18 32.91 7.84
CA LEU A 16 -2.29 32.18 7.22
C LEU A 16 -2.62 32.66 5.82
N LEU A 17 -2.37 33.94 5.54
CA LEU A 17 -2.62 34.59 4.25
C LEU A 17 -1.37 34.65 3.35
N ALA A 18 -0.23 34.17 3.83
CA ALA A 18 0.97 34.07 3.01
C ALA A 18 0.71 33.11 1.84
N SER A 19 1.18 33.50 0.65
CA SER A 19 1.09 32.64 -0.54
C SER A 19 1.76 31.29 -0.23
N PRO A 20 1.14 30.16 -0.60
CA PRO A 20 1.76 28.84 -0.45
C PRO A 20 3.16 28.75 -1.06
N HIS A 21 3.43 29.52 -2.12
CA HIS A 21 4.75 29.60 -2.74
C HIS A 21 5.82 30.24 -1.84
N VAL A 22 5.46 31.09 -0.89
CA VAL A 22 6.40 31.75 0.01
C VAL A 22 6.76 30.86 1.20
N THR A 23 5.84 29.99 1.61
CA THR A 23 6.03 29.10 2.78
C THR A 23 6.76 27.80 2.44
N HIS A 24 6.86 27.42 1.16
CA HIS A 24 7.39 26.12 0.71
C HIS A 24 8.67 26.19 -0.14
N THR A 25 9.39 27.31 -0.13
CA THR A 25 10.58 27.52 -0.99
C THR A 25 11.87 26.83 -0.51
N GLN A 26 11.87 26.11 0.60
CA GLN A 26 13.11 25.55 1.18
C GLN A 26 13.18 24.01 1.26
N SER A 27 12.11 23.29 0.96
CA SER A 27 12.11 21.82 0.93
C SER A 27 10.97 21.33 0.05
N ASP A 28 11.08 20.12 -0.50
CA ASP A 28 9.97 19.49 -1.21
C ASP A 28 8.78 19.34 -0.23
N PRO A 29 7.65 20.02 -0.51
CA PRO A 29 6.49 19.96 0.39
C PRO A 29 5.97 18.53 0.59
N GLY A 30 6.11 17.68 -0.40
CA GLY A 30 5.70 16.28 -0.34
C GLY A 30 6.55 15.50 0.66
N GLU A 31 7.87 15.68 0.62
CA GLU A 31 8.81 15.00 1.52
C GLU A 31 8.61 15.42 2.97
N VAL A 32 8.47 16.72 3.23
CA VAL A 32 8.19 17.24 4.58
C VAL A 32 6.83 16.78 5.10
N LEU A 33 5.81 16.71 4.24
CA LEU A 33 4.50 16.21 4.62
C LEU A 33 4.52 14.73 4.97
N LEU A 34 5.29 13.93 4.25
CA LEU A 34 5.47 12.50 4.53
C LEU A 34 6.24 12.27 5.84
N ASP A 35 7.36 12.95 6.04
CA ASP A 35 8.19 12.80 7.24
C ASP A 35 7.46 13.19 8.53
N THR A 36 6.57 14.17 8.47
CA THR A 36 5.79 14.63 9.63
C THR A 36 4.38 14.02 9.71
N ALA A 37 3.99 13.18 8.76
CA ALA A 37 2.64 12.62 8.68
C ALA A 37 2.29 11.74 9.90
N SER A 38 3.24 10.93 10.40
CA SER A 38 3.06 10.08 11.57
C SER A 38 2.73 10.88 12.83
N GLU A 39 3.38 12.02 13.03
CA GLU A 39 3.14 12.90 14.18
C GLU A 39 1.79 13.61 14.10
N ARG A 40 1.40 14.02 12.89
CA ARG A 40 0.19 14.83 12.66
C ARG A 40 -1.09 14.00 12.55
N HIS A 41 -1.00 12.78 12.05
CA HIS A 41 -2.15 11.95 11.74
C HIS A 41 -2.27 10.69 12.60
N GLN A 42 -1.38 10.51 13.58
CA GLN A 42 -1.34 9.30 14.42
C GLN A 42 -1.37 8.02 13.56
N LEU A 43 -0.49 7.96 12.57
CA LEU A 43 -0.41 6.82 11.66
C LEU A 43 -0.16 5.52 12.44
N THR A 44 -0.62 4.44 11.89
CA THR A 44 -0.34 3.09 12.42
C THR A 44 1.18 2.94 12.65
N PRO A 45 1.61 2.51 13.85
CA PRO A 45 3.03 2.36 14.15
C PRO A 45 3.77 1.50 13.11
N ALA A 46 5.06 1.76 12.96
CA ALA A 46 5.93 0.91 12.13
C ALA A 46 5.94 -0.53 12.66
N VAL A 47 5.88 -1.49 11.75
CA VAL A 47 5.98 -2.93 12.08
C VAL A 47 7.37 -3.42 11.69
N LYS A 48 8.18 -3.77 12.68
CA LYS A 48 9.55 -4.25 12.45
C LYS A 48 9.58 -5.52 11.59
N GLY A 49 10.51 -5.55 10.66
CA GLY A 49 10.71 -6.69 9.75
C GLY A 49 9.77 -6.73 8.57
N VAL A 50 9.04 -5.64 8.31
CA VAL A 50 8.19 -5.46 7.13
C VAL A 50 8.58 -4.19 6.39
N GLY A 51 8.97 -4.32 5.15
CA GLY A 51 9.40 -3.18 4.34
C GLY A 51 10.62 -2.47 4.93
N ASP A 52 10.53 -1.16 5.05
CA ASP A 52 11.54 -0.27 5.60
C ASP A 52 11.32 0.10 7.08
N ASP A 53 10.47 -0.64 7.77
CA ASP A 53 10.07 -0.39 9.15
C ASP A 53 9.42 1.00 9.40
N ARG A 54 8.86 1.62 8.35
CA ARG A 54 8.09 2.85 8.46
C ARG A 54 6.63 2.59 8.81
N PRO A 55 5.94 3.58 9.39
CA PRO A 55 4.49 3.53 9.51
C PRO A 55 3.83 3.33 8.15
N TYR A 56 2.64 2.73 8.14
CA TYR A 56 1.86 2.65 6.92
C TYR A 56 1.45 4.05 6.45
N VAL A 57 1.68 4.32 5.19
CA VAL A 57 1.25 5.54 4.49
C VAL A 57 0.70 5.13 3.13
N ASN A 58 -0.45 5.70 2.75
CA ASN A 58 -1.02 5.45 1.44
C ASN A 58 -0.06 5.88 0.32
N GLU A 59 -0.05 5.10 -0.77
CA GLU A 59 0.68 5.44 -1.98
C GLU A 59 0.12 6.73 -2.59
N PRO A 60 0.91 7.80 -2.77
CA PRO A 60 0.40 9.05 -3.29
C PRO A 60 0.01 8.92 -4.78
N PRO A 61 -1.20 9.35 -5.17
CA PRO A 61 -1.57 9.41 -6.57
C PRO A 61 -0.72 10.43 -7.32
N ARG A 62 -0.51 10.22 -8.62
CA ARG A 62 0.21 11.17 -9.48
C ARG A 62 -0.57 12.45 -9.66
N ASP A 63 0.14 13.56 -9.63
CA ASP A 63 -0.42 14.86 -10.01
C ASP A 63 -0.23 15.11 -11.53
N PHE A 64 -1.25 14.74 -12.29
CA PHE A 64 -1.28 14.98 -13.73
C PHE A 64 -1.46 16.45 -14.13
N ALA A 65 -1.53 17.40 -13.18
CA ALA A 65 -1.41 18.82 -13.48
C ALA A 65 0.02 19.19 -13.97
N HIS A 66 1.02 18.41 -13.54
CA HIS A 66 2.40 18.59 -13.99
C HIS A 66 2.65 18.02 -15.39
N GLU A 67 3.19 18.85 -16.28
CA GLU A 67 3.46 18.45 -17.67
C GLU A 67 4.42 17.25 -17.77
N ALA A 68 5.48 17.24 -16.96
CA ALA A 68 6.46 16.15 -16.97
C ALA A 68 5.81 14.80 -16.62
N VAL A 69 4.89 14.79 -15.65
CA VAL A 69 4.14 13.56 -15.25
C VAL A 69 3.24 13.10 -16.40
N ARG A 70 2.52 14.04 -17.05
CA ARG A 70 1.67 13.70 -18.20
C ARG A 70 2.48 13.13 -19.37
N THR A 71 3.60 13.75 -19.71
CA THR A 71 4.45 13.31 -20.83
C THR A 71 5.05 11.94 -20.56
N ALA A 72 5.56 11.70 -19.36
CA ALA A 72 6.08 10.39 -18.99
C ALA A 72 5.01 9.29 -19.08
N PHE A 73 3.83 9.57 -18.55
CA PHE A 73 2.73 8.60 -18.57
C PHE A 73 2.14 8.40 -19.96
N GLN A 74 2.07 9.45 -20.79
CA GLN A 74 1.68 9.30 -22.20
C GLN A 74 2.63 8.33 -22.93
N THR A 75 3.93 8.45 -22.71
CA THR A 75 4.90 7.52 -23.27
C THR A 75 4.62 6.08 -22.82
N ALA A 76 4.29 5.88 -21.53
CA ALA A 76 3.94 4.57 -21.02
C ALA A 76 2.68 4.01 -21.72
N ILE A 77 1.64 4.81 -21.91
CA ILE A 77 0.42 4.42 -22.65
C ILE A 77 0.76 4.00 -24.08
N GLU A 78 1.61 4.75 -24.77
CA GLU A 78 1.96 4.48 -26.19
C GLU A 78 2.85 3.24 -26.34
N THR A 79 3.64 2.90 -25.34
CA THR A 79 4.63 1.80 -25.42
C THR A 79 4.18 0.51 -24.73
N THR A 80 3.18 0.59 -23.84
CA THR A 80 2.68 -0.60 -23.13
C THR A 80 1.81 -1.46 -24.04
N THR A 81 2.13 -2.73 -24.08
CA THR A 81 1.32 -3.74 -24.79
C THR A 81 0.49 -4.51 -23.77
N VAL A 82 -0.83 -4.58 -23.98
CA VAL A 82 -1.70 -5.41 -23.17
C VAL A 82 -1.34 -6.88 -23.34
N PRO A 83 -1.07 -7.63 -22.27
CA PRO A 83 -0.77 -9.05 -22.37
C PRO A 83 -1.90 -9.81 -23.07
N HIS A 84 -1.52 -10.74 -23.97
CA HIS A 84 -2.52 -11.59 -24.60
C HIS A 84 -3.23 -12.45 -23.55
N GLN A 85 -4.55 -12.46 -23.60
CA GLN A 85 -5.36 -13.32 -22.74
C GLN A 85 -5.12 -14.79 -23.09
N PRO A 86 -4.81 -15.65 -22.11
CA PRO A 86 -4.72 -17.08 -22.35
C PRO A 86 -6.08 -17.66 -22.75
N VAL A 87 -6.05 -18.86 -23.31
CA VAL A 87 -7.27 -19.64 -23.59
C VAL A 87 -8.04 -19.89 -22.28
N ASP A 88 -9.37 -19.93 -22.35
CA ASP A 88 -10.21 -20.19 -21.19
C ASP A 88 -9.80 -21.49 -20.48
N ALA A 89 -9.81 -21.44 -19.13
CA ALA A 89 -9.51 -22.60 -18.30
C ALA A 89 -10.59 -23.69 -18.47
N THR A 90 -10.16 -24.93 -18.49
CA THR A 90 -11.04 -26.10 -18.49
C THR A 90 -11.45 -26.48 -17.06
N ASN A 91 -12.43 -27.39 -16.92
CA ASN A 91 -12.78 -27.98 -15.62
C ASN A 91 -11.58 -28.71 -15.00
N ASP A 92 -10.79 -29.42 -15.82
CA ASP A 92 -9.60 -30.12 -15.35
C ASP A 92 -8.52 -29.15 -14.82
N ASP A 93 -8.35 -27.98 -15.44
CA ASP A 93 -7.46 -26.94 -14.92
C ASP A 93 -7.91 -26.43 -13.56
N THR A 94 -9.23 -26.28 -13.36
CA THR A 94 -9.82 -25.85 -12.08
C THR A 94 -9.58 -26.91 -10.99
N GLU A 95 -9.86 -28.18 -11.27
CA GLU A 95 -9.62 -29.28 -10.33
C GLU A 95 -8.11 -29.41 -9.97
N ASN A 96 -7.24 -29.29 -10.94
CA ASN A 96 -5.78 -29.31 -10.72
C ASN A 96 -5.33 -28.14 -9.88
N ALA A 97 -5.88 -26.92 -10.09
CA ALA A 97 -5.57 -25.74 -9.28
C ALA A 97 -5.99 -25.94 -7.82
N LEU A 98 -7.21 -26.45 -7.58
CA LEU A 98 -7.70 -26.78 -6.24
C LEU A 98 -6.83 -27.83 -5.54
N ALA A 99 -6.49 -28.92 -6.24
CA ALA A 99 -5.63 -29.95 -5.69
C ALA A 99 -4.24 -29.42 -5.32
N THR A 100 -3.70 -28.55 -6.17
CA THR A 100 -2.41 -27.88 -5.91
C THR A 100 -2.48 -26.96 -4.69
N ALA A 101 -3.54 -26.18 -4.57
CA ALA A 101 -3.75 -25.29 -3.43
C ALA A 101 -3.88 -26.08 -2.12
N HIS A 102 -4.68 -27.15 -2.11
CA HIS A 102 -4.81 -28.03 -0.93
C HIS A 102 -3.48 -28.66 -0.53
N LYS A 103 -2.67 -29.08 -1.50
CA LYS A 103 -1.33 -29.65 -1.22
C LYS A 103 -0.38 -28.61 -0.64
N ALA A 104 -0.44 -27.37 -1.09
CA ALA A 104 0.44 -26.29 -0.63
C ALA A 104 -0.01 -25.72 0.73
N PHE A 105 -1.30 -25.80 1.07
CA PHE A 105 -1.88 -25.13 2.25
C PHE A 105 -1.15 -25.44 3.57
N PRO A 106 -0.82 -26.68 3.94
CA PRO A 106 -0.18 -26.95 5.23
C PRO A 106 1.14 -26.22 5.43
N SER A 107 1.99 -26.22 4.42
CA SER A 107 3.29 -25.53 4.49
C SER A 107 3.13 -24.02 4.51
N TRP A 108 2.16 -23.47 3.79
CA TRP A 108 1.86 -22.04 3.77
C TRP A 108 1.23 -21.56 5.08
N ARG A 109 0.30 -22.35 5.64
CA ARG A 109 -0.33 -22.09 6.95
C ARG A 109 0.71 -21.97 8.07
N ASP A 110 1.69 -22.88 8.07
CA ASP A 110 2.69 -23.01 9.14
C ASP A 110 3.90 -22.08 8.91
N GLU A 111 3.93 -21.30 7.79
CA GLU A 111 4.97 -20.33 7.51
C GLU A 111 4.90 -19.13 8.45
N ASP A 112 6.08 -18.60 8.85
CA ASP A 112 6.18 -17.39 9.67
C ASP A 112 5.35 -16.25 9.07
N PRO A 113 4.43 -15.62 9.83
CA PRO A 113 3.66 -14.48 9.37
C PRO A 113 4.51 -13.36 8.77
N ARG A 114 5.73 -13.16 9.27
CA ARG A 114 6.68 -12.18 8.71
C ARG A 114 7.21 -12.59 7.35
N ALA A 115 7.37 -13.90 7.09
CA ALA A 115 7.76 -14.38 5.78
C ALA A 115 6.63 -14.17 4.76
N ARG A 116 5.38 -14.46 5.13
CA ARG A 116 4.20 -14.20 4.31
C ARG A 116 4.02 -12.70 4.04
N ALA A 117 4.18 -11.85 5.06
CA ALA A 117 4.11 -10.40 4.92
C ALA A 117 5.17 -9.85 3.95
N ARG A 118 6.42 -10.41 3.97
CA ARG A 118 7.47 -10.02 3.02
C ARG A 118 7.07 -10.29 1.56
N VAL A 119 6.29 -11.32 1.29
CA VAL A 119 5.79 -11.57 -0.08
C VAL A 119 4.92 -10.42 -0.56
N LEU A 120 4.02 -9.92 0.29
CA LEU A 120 3.15 -8.79 -0.03
C LEU A 120 3.94 -7.49 -0.21
N THR A 121 4.89 -7.19 0.68
CA THR A 121 5.71 -5.97 0.54
C THR A 121 6.62 -6.03 -0.69
N GLN A 122 7.11 -7.20 -1.07
CA GLN A 122 7.84 -7.38 -2.33
C GLN A 122 6.92 -7.17 -3.55
N ALA A 123 5.69 -7.68 -3.50
CA ALA A 123 4.71 -7.42 -4.54
C ALA A 123 4.42 -5.92 -4.68
N ALA A 124 4.23 -5.20 -3.56
CA ALA A 124 4.07 -3.75 -3.54
C ALA A 124 5.26 -3.02 -4.18
N ALA A 125 6.49 -3.43 -3.85
CA ALA A 125 7.70 -2.85 -4.44
C ALA A 125 7.78 -3.08 -5.96
N ILE A 126 7.42 -4.28 -6.43
CA ILE A 126 7.35 -4.60 -7.86
C ILE A 126 6.28 -3.76 -8.56
N MET A 127 5.08 -3.62 -7.95
CA MET A 127 4.01 -2.79 -8.48
C MET A 127 4.43 -1.32 -8.59
N ARG A 128 5.13 -0.78 -7.60
CA ARG A 128 5.70 0.59 -7.66
C ARG A 128 6.68 0.75 -8.83
N ALA A 129 7.58 -0.21 -9.00
CA ALA A 129 8.56 -0.17 -10.09
C ALA A 129 7.92 -0.27 -11.48
N ARG A 130 6.76 -0.95 -11.59
CA ARG A 130 6.01 -1.15 -12.82
C ARG A 130 4.73 -0.30 -12.89
N ARG A 131 4.62 0.74 -12.06
CA ARG A 131 3.38 1.50 -11.92
C ARG A 131 2.88 2.07 -13.23
N ASP A 132 3.76 2.62 -14.06
CA ASP A 132 3.38 3.16 -15.37
C ASP A 132 2.79 2.10 -16.28
N GLU A 133 3.46 0.95 -16.36
CA GLU A 133 3.00 -0.19 -17.15
C GLU A 133 1.64 -0.71 -16.66
N LEU A 134 1.49 -0.95 -15.37
CA LEU A 134 0.24 -1.48 -14.79
C LEU A 134 -0.92 -0.51 -14.99
N THR A 135 -0.69 0.78 -14.74
CA THR A 135 -1.69 1.82 -14.97
C THR A 135 -2.07 1.92 -16.46
N ALA A 136 -1.09 1.81 -17.36
CA ALA A 136 -1.35 1.82 -18.80
C ALA A 136 -2.19 0.62 -19.24
N VAL A 137 -1.94 -0.57 -18.70
CA VAL A 137 -2.77 -1.77 -18.97
C VAL A 137 -4.22 -1.53 -18.53
N ILE A 138 -4.46 -0.96 -17.35
CA ILE A 138 -5.81 -0.63 -16.86
C ILE A 138 -6.51 0.33 -17.84
N VAL A 139 -5.81 1.36 -18.32
CA VAL A 139 -6.36 2.30 -19.29
C VAL A 139 -6.75 1.58 -20.58
N HIS A 140 -5.89 0.70 -21.10
CA HIS A 140 -6.15 -0.02 -22.36
C HIS A 140 -7.29 -1.03 -22.26
N GLU A 141 -7.36 -1.76 -21.14
CA GLU A 141 -8.37 -2.82 -20.97
C GLU A 141 -9.74 -2.25 -20.59
N ASN A 142 -9.78 -1.25 -19.72
CA ASN A 142 -11.02 -0.76 -19.15
C ASN A 142 -11.47 0.61 -19.69
N GLY A 143 -10.62 1.29 -20.44
CA GLY A 143 -10.92 2.64 -20.96
C GLY A 143 -11.03 3.70 -19.84
N LYS A 144 -10.42 3.46 -18.68
CA LYS A 144 -10.46 4.40 -17.55
C LYS A 144 -9.64 5.65 -17.83
N GLY A 145 -10.06 6.77 -17.22
CA GLY A 145 -9.24 7.98 -17.17
C GLY A 145 -7.91 7.75 -16.46
N TRP A 146 -6.86 8.44 -16.84
CA TRP A 146 -5.50 8.27 -16.29
C TRP A 146 -5.44 8.38 -14.77
N ARG A 147 -6.18 9.35 -14.21
CA ARG A 147 -6.23 9.57 -12.78
C ARG A 147 -6.87 8.40 -12.03
N ASP A 148 -7.96 7.87 -12.56
CA ASP A 148 -8.69 6.77 -11.94
C ASP A 148 -7.91 5.46 -12.04
N ALA A 149 -7.27 5.21 -13.19
CA ALA A 149 -6.40 4.05 -13.39
C ALA A 149 -5.16 4.09 -12.47
N ASP A 150 -4.56 5.28 -12.27
CA ASP A 150 -3.44 5.47 -11.36
C ASP A 150 -3.85 5.23 -9.90
N ALA A 151 -5.03 5.72 -9.51
CA ALA A 151 -5.58 5.49 -8.17
C ALA A 151 -5.79 4.01 -7.87
N GLU A 152 -6.24 3.20 -8.83
CA GLU A 152 -6.37 1.74 -8.66
C GLU A 152 -5.03 1.03 -8.49
N THR A 153 -4.00 1.48 -9.20
CA THR A 153 -2.65 0.94 -9.01
C THR A 153 -2.11 1.30 -7.62
N CYS A 154 -2.37 2.53 -7.14
CA CYS A 154 -2.03 2.94 -5.78
C CYS A 154 -2.76 2.08 -4.74
N GLU A 155 -4.06 1.86 -4.91
CA GLU A 155 -4.87 1.04 -4.01
C GLU A 155 -4.36 -0.40 -3.93
N ALA A 156 -3.97 -1.00 -5.05
CA ALA A 156 -3.38 -2.34 -5.06
C ALA A 156 -2.06 -2.40 -4.25
N ILE A 157 -1.22 -1.37 -4.36
CA ILE A 157 0.00 -1.22 -3.57
C ILE A 157 -0.36 -1.08 -2.08
N ASP A 158 -1.33 -0.22 -1.78
CA ASP A 158 -1.80 0.04 -0.42
C ASP A 158 -2.34 -1.23 0.25
N PHE A 159 -3.12 -2.03 -0.44
CA PHE A 159 -3.60 -3.29 0.10
C PHE A 159 -2.46 -4.24 0.45
N CYS A 160 -1.48 -4.38 -0.41
CA CYS A 160 -0.31 -5.22 -0.12
C CYS A 160 0.46 -4.72 1.11
N GLU A 161 0.69 -3.42 1.21
CA GLU A 161 1.42 -2.82 2.33
C GLU A 161 0.63 -2.88 3.65
N PHE A 162 -0.67 -2.58 3.60
CA PHE A 162 -1.54 -2.59 4.76
C PHE A 162 -1.71 -4.01 5.31
N TYR A 163 -2.13 -4.95 4.47
CA TYR A 163 -2.38 -6.32 4.93
C TYR A 163 -1.12 -7.08 5.31
N ALA A 164 0.04 -6.73 4.77
CA ALA A 164 1.31 -7.27 5.25
C ALA A 164 1.55 -6.93 6.74
N ARG A 165 1.21 -5.71 7.14
CA ARG A 165 1.36 -5.24 8.53
C ARG A 165 0.30 -5.84 9.44
N GLU A 166 -0.95 -5.84 9.00
CA GLU A 166 -2.07 -6.43 9.75
C GLU A 166 -1.89 -7.93 9.98
N ALA A 167 -1.38 -8.66 8.98
CA ALA A 167 -1.15 -10.10 9.10
C ALA A 167 -0.17 -10.44 10.23
N ILE A 168 0.88 -9.64 10.43
CA ILE A 168 1.83 -9.89 11.51
C ILE A 168 1.14 -9.79 12.88
N GLN A 169 0.32 -8.76 13.09
CA GLN A 169 -0.39 -8.56 14.34
C GLN A 169 -1.49 -9.61 14.54
N LEU A 170 -2.21 -9.95 13.46
CA LEU A 170 -3.30 -10.91 13.50
C LEU A 170 -2.81 -12.33 13.87
N PHE A 171 -1.66 -12.73 13.33
CA PHE A 171 -1.12 -14.07 13.55
C PHE A 171 -0.15 -14.18 14.73
N GLU A 172 0.05 -13.11 15.51
CA GLU A 172 0.73 -13.20 16.80
C GLU A 172 -0.17 -13.92 17.81
N GLU A 173 0.43 -14.83 18.57
CA GLU A 173 -0.27 -15.53 19.65
C GLU A 173 -0.76 -14.53 20.71
N GLN A 174 -2.06 -14.52 20.95
CA GLN A 174 -2.68 -13.69 21.98
C GLN A 174 -2.94 -14.51 23.24
N ARG A 175 -2.18 -14.28 24.28
CA ARG A 175 -2.39 -14.95 25.56
C ARG A 175 -3.67 -14.44 26.24
N LEU A 176 -4.60 -15.35 26.54
CA LEU A 176 -5.93 -15.01 27.06
C LEU A 176 -6.04 -15.02 28.59
N GLY A 177 -4.94 -15.30 29.29
CA GLY A 177 -4.94 -15.32 30.74
C GLY A 177 -3.77 -16.11 31.32
N GLU A 178 -3.67 -16.08 32.64
CA GLU A 178 -2.68 -16.84 33.39
C GLU A 178 -3.37 -17.75 34.37
N TYR A 179 -3.25 -19.05 34.16
CA TYR A 179 -3.67 -20.08 35.10
C TYR A 179 -2.51 -21.04 35.31
N VAL A 180 -2.27 -21.42 36.55
CA VAL A 180 -1.13 -22.26 36.90
C VAL A 180 -1.25 -23.62 36.21
N GLY A 181 -0.29 -23.94 35.34
CA GLY A 181 -0.26 -25.20 34.59
C GLY A 181 -1.00 -25.18 33.25
N GLU A 182 -1.57 -24.04 32.85
CA GLU A 182 -2.26 -23.88 31.54
C GLU A 182 -1.62 -22.78 30.70
N HIS A 183 -1.63 -22.98 29.39
CA HIS A 183 -1.27 -21.98 28.39
C HIS A 183 -2.48 -21.74 27.48
N ASN A 184 -3.30 -20.76 27.86
CA ASN A 184 -4.50 -20.40 27.13
C ASN A 184 -4.18 -19.26 26.16
N ALA A 185 -4.29 -19.53 24.87
CA ALA A 185 -3.98 -18.56 23.82
C ALA A 185 -4.98 -18.63 22.67
N LEU A 186 -5.21 -17.47 22.04
CA LEU A 186 -5.86 -17.36 20.75
C LEU A 186 -4.80 -17.35 19.67
N ILE A 187 -4.95 -18.24 18.70
CA ILE A 187 -4.12 -18.30 17.51
C ILE A 187 -5.02 -18.26 16.27
N HIS A 188 -4.53 -17.66 15.20
CA HIS A 188 -5.18 -17.69 13.89
C HIS A 188 -4.40 -18.63 12.96
N GLU A 189 -5.11 -19.43 12.18
CA GLU A 189 -4.48 -20.23 11.13
C GLU A 189 -4.39 -19.40 9.83
N GLY A 190 -3.27 -19.53 9.12
CA GLY A 190 -2.97 -18.81 7.88
C GLY A 190 -3.55 -19.43 6.62
#